data_2652f119d25b95f31dd1be5d6749877a
#
_entry.id   2652f119d25b95f31dd1be5d6749877a
#
_cell.length_a   1.000
_cell.length_b   1.000
_cell.length_c   1.000
_cell.angle_alpha   90.00
_cell.angle_beta   90.00
_cell.angle_gamma   90.00
#
_symmetry.space_group_name_H-M   'P 1'
#
loop_
_entity.id
_entity.type
_entity.pdbx_description
1 polymer ?
#
loop_
_entity_poly.entity_id
_entity_poly.type
_entity_poly.pdbx_seq_one_letter_code
_entity_poly.pdbx_strand_id
1 'polypeptide(L)'
;MFFQTLSYSSIKEILEEVNTTLVRRGATGKIIITGGSAISLLTHGERVTTDIDYVGSLSLSNSELSNLSLSNNVEGILIVPAIEEMTFDLKFTYSNLEVYVLSWEDLAIMKLYSTRQKDLTDLQKYILSNIRLFHQLKRRLKYYECDYVGNLDDPDLNYNSYDRLVQGLKSSHKIVVCEKGIALEKALKSARMFSKFKAYPHKHLDLELLLATPIEQCLQVFGFKEYLQKITGYDFRI
;
A
#
# COMPACT_ATOMS: atom_id res chain seq x y z
N MET A 1 11.00 20.89 23.33
CA MET A 1 11.53 19.62 22.83
C MET A 1 11.45 19.67 21.31
N PHE A 2 12.56 19.76 20.61
CA PHE A 2 12.53 19.74 19.14
C PHE A 2 12.38 18.27 18.71
N PHE A 3 11.26 17.90 18.12
CA PHE A 3 11.11 16.60 17.49
C PHE A 3 12.00 16.56 16.25
N GLN A 4 13.00 15.70 16.28
CA GLN A 4 13.85 15.48 15.13
C GLN A 4 13.04 14.75 14.05
N THR A 5 12.98 15.31 12.86
CA THR A 5 12.35 14.64 11.73
C THR A 5 13.24 13.50 11.23
N LEU A 6 12.64 12.34 11.00
CA LEU A 6 13.29 11.16 10.48
C LEU A 6 13.17 11.12 8.95
N SER A 7 14.31 11.06 8.29
CA SER A 7 14.41 10.81 6.86
C SER A 7 14.41 9.30 6.56
N TYR A 8 14.37 8.92 5.29
CA TYR A 8 14.55 7.54 4.84
C TYR A 8 15.85 6.91 5.38
N SER A 9 16.97 7.65 5.30
CA SER A 9 18.27 7.19 5.82
C SER A 9 18.25 7.04 7.34
N SER A 10 17.69 8.02 8.05
CA SER A 10 17.59 7.97 9.52
C SER A 10 16.78 6.77 10.00
N ILE A 11 15.67 6.44 9.32
CA ILE A 11 14.88 5.25 9.64
C ILE A 11 15.73 3.98 9.47
N LYS A 12 16.49 3.86 8.39
CA LYS A 12 17.37 2.70 8.16
C LYS A 12 18.48 2.58 9.19
N GLU A 13 19.12 3.69 9.56
CA GLU A 13 20.14 3.75 10.61
C GLU A 13 19.57 3.27 11.96
N ILE A 14 18.36 3.71 12.32
CA ILE A 14 17.69 3.26 13.54
C ILE A 14 17.43 1.74 13.49
N LEU A 15 16.97 1.20 12.36
CA LEU A 15 16.73 -0.24 12.22
C LEU A 15 18.03 -1.05 12.33
N GLU A 16 19.14 -0.54 11.83
CA GLU A 16 20.47 -1.14 12.00
C GLU A 16 20.93 -1.11 13.47
N GLU A 17 20.64 -0.03 14.20
CA GLU A 17 20.92 0.09 15.63
C GLU A 17 20.08 -0.89 16.47
N VAL A 18 18.79 -1.03 16.13
CA VAL A 18 17.90 -2.06 16.71
C VAL A 18 18.50 -3.45 16.49
N ASN A 19 18.86 -3.79 15.26
CA ASN A 19 19.48 -5.08 14.94
C ASN A 19 20.77 -5.30 15.76
N THR A 20 21.64 -4.30 15.83
CA THR A 20 22.89 -4.38 16.60
C THR A 20 22.63 -4.64 18.07
N THR A 21 21.59 -4.03 18.64
CA THR A 21 21.19 -4.25 20.04
C THR A 21 20.65 -5.66 20.25
N LEU A 22 19.84 -6.18 19.32
CA LEU A 22 19.35 -7.56 19.34
C LEU A 22 20.48 -8.58 19.26
N VAL A 23 21.44 -8.37 18.36
CA VAL A 23 22.65 -9.24 18.24
C VAL A 23 23.39 -9.30 19.57
N ARG A 24 23.68 -8.13 20.20
CA ARG A 24 24.38 -8.08 21.50
C ARG A 24 23.66 -8.84 22.61
N ARG A 25 22.36 -8.97 22.51
CA ARG A 25 21.52 -9.69 23.50
C ARG A 25 21.26 -11.15 23.14
N GLY A 26 21.69 -11.63 21.99
CA GLY A 26 21.35 -12.95 21.48
C GLY A 26 19.83 -13.09 21.24
N ALA A 27 19.13 -11.98 21.00
CA ALA A 27 17.69 -11.93 20.79
C ALA A 27 17.39 -11.70 19.30
N THR A 28 16.16 -12.01 18.89
CA THR A 28 15.64 -11.74 17.55
C THR A 28 14.41 -10.84 17.62
N GLY A 29 14.07 -10.17 16.53
CA GLY A 29 12.89 -9.34 16.41
C GLY A 29 12.22 -9.50 15.07
N LYS A 30 10.90 -9.30 15.05
CA LYS A 30 10.10 -9.20 13.84
C LYS A 30 9.12 -8.06 13.99
N ILE A 31 9.19 -7.10 13.10
CA ILE A 31 8.32 -5.91 13.13
C ILE A 31 7.72 -5.62 11.76
N ILE A 32 6.57 -4.98 11.79
CA ILE A 32 5.85 -4.47 10.64
C ILE A 32 5.76 -2.95 10.82
N ILE A 33 6.44 -2.20 9.97
CA ILE A 33 6.41 -0.73 10.00
C ILE A 33 5.12 -0.25 9.37
N THR A 34 4.47 0.70 10.05
CA THR A 34 3.19 1.30 9.68
C THR A 34 3.28 2.82 9.63
N GLY A 35 2.15 3.50 9.53
CA GLY A 35 2.07 4.95 9.71
C GLY A 35 2.89 5.78 8.72
N GLY A 36 3.42 6.90 9.22
CA GLY A 36 4.23 7.84 8.43
C GLY A 36 5.58 7.29 8.02
N SER A 37 6.16 6.44 8.84
CA SER A 37 7.46 5.78 8.58
C SER A 37 7.38 4.77 7.44
N ALA A 38 6.27 4.03 7.34
CA ALA A 38 6.02 3.15 6.18
C ALA A 38 5.95 3.95 4.88
N ILE A 39 5.21 5.07 4.87
CA ILE A 39 5.14 5.95 3.69
C ILE A 39 6.52 6.49 3.34
N SER A 40 7.33 6.91 4.34
CA SER A 40 8.69 7.38 4.12
C SER A 40 9.56 6.33 3.44
N LEU A 41 9.47 5.08 3.88
CA LEU A 41 10.22 3.97 3.28
C LEU A 41 9.75 3.64 1.85
N LEU A 42 8.44 3.64 1.62
CA LEU A 42 7.84 3.33 0.32
C LEU A 42 8.06 4.44 -0.73
N THR A 43 8.23 5.69 -0.28
CA THR A 43 8.48 6.85 -1.16
C THR A 43 9.95 7.25 -1.23
N HIS A 44 10.86 6.46 -0.65
CA HIS A 44 12.29 6.79 -0.57
C HIS A 44 12.56 8.18 0.03
N GLY A 45 11.76 8.60 1.01
CA GLY A 45 11.96 9.83 1.78
C GLY A 45 11.20 11.07 1.31
N GLU A 46 10.28 10.96 0.35
CA GLU A 46 9.39 12.09 0.00
C GLU A 46 8.49 12.53 1.17
N ARG A 47 8.25 11.61 2.10
CA ARG A 47 7.51 11.84 3.34
C ARG A 47 8.45 11.72 4.52
N VAL A 48 8.56 12.75 5.36
CA VAL A 48 9.29 12.72 6.64
C VAL A 48 8.34 12.41 7.79
N THR A 49 8.85 11.79 8.86
CA THR A 49 8.09 11.46 10.07
C THR A 49 8.88 11.84 11.31
N THR A 50 8.29 11.76 12.50
CA THR A 50 8.94 12.03 13.79
C THR A 50 9.20 10.75 14.58
N ASP A 51 8.59 9.64 14.16
CA ASP A 51 8.56 8.37 14.87
C ASP A 51 8.49 7.21 13.89
N ILE A 52 8.80 6.02 14.37
CA ILE A 52 8.64 4.76 13.65
C ILE A 52 7.54 3.98 14.34
N ASP A 53 6.32 4.07 13.78
CA ASP A 53 5.21 3.25 14.22
C ASP A 53 5.40 1.81 13.74
N TYR A 54 5.24 0.83 14.62
CA TYR A 54 5.36 -0.57 14.26
C TYR A 54 4.37 -1.47 15.02
N VAL A 55 4.12 -2.64 14.45
CA VAL A 55 3.39 -3.75 15.05
C VAL A 55 4.36 -4.94 15.13
N GLY A 56 4.26 -5.74 16.16
CA GLY A 56 5.12 -6.91 16.36
C GLY A 56 5.91 -6.86 17.67
N SER A 57 6.94 -7.69 17.78
CA SER A 57 7.69 -7.83 19.03
C SER A 57 9.16 -7.51 18.86
N LEU A 58 9.67 -6.69 19.78
CA LEU A 58 11.08 -6.40 19.98
C LEU A 58 11.45 -6.66 21.43
N SER A 59 12.57 -7.35 21.66
CA SER A 59 13.13 -7.57 22.99
C SER A 59 13.89 -6.34 23.49
N LEU A 60 13.21 -5.17 23.46
CA LEU A 60 13.72 -3.88 23.93
C LEU A 60 12.81 -3.34 25.04
N SER A 61 13.38 -2.60 25.98
CA SER A 61 12.62 -1.88 27.01
C SER A 61 11.92 -0.66 26.41
N ASN A 62 10.86 -0.17 27.07
CA ASN A 62 10.14 1.04 26.63
C ASN A 62 11.06 2.27 26.57
N SER A 63 12.05 2.37 27.45
CA SER A 63 13.04 3.46 27.40
C SER A 63 13.95 3.39 26.18
N GLU A 64 14.37 2.21 25.78
CA GLU A 64 15.15 2.01 24.56
C GLU A 64 14.34 2.29 23.30
N LEU A 65 13.10 1.79 23.24
CA LEU A 65 12.16 2.09 22.15
C LEU A 65 11.96 3.60 22.00
N SER A 66 11.70 4.29 23.11
CA SER A 66 11.51 5.75 23.10
C SER A 66 12.76 6.50 22.65
N ASN A 67 13.96 6.08 23.10
CA ASN A 67 15.22 6.69 22.69
C ASN A 67 15.49 6.52 21.17
N LEU A 68 15.01 5.43 20.59
CA LEU A 68 15.10 5.12 19.15
C LEU A 68 13.91 5.67 18.35
N SER A 69 13.03 6.46 18.96
CA SER A 69 11.81 6.97 18.32
C SER A 69 10.90 5.87 17.76
N LEU A 70 10.91 4.68 18.38
CA LEU A 70 10.05 3.55 18.05
C LEU A 70 8.78 3.57 18.88
N SER A 71 7.62 3.36 18.26
CA SER A 71 6.32 3.32 18.91
C SER A 71 5.52 2.10 18.50
N ASN A 72 5.08 1.29 19.47
CA ASN A 72 4.20 0.14 19.24
C ASN A 72 2.74 0.41 19.63
N ASN A 73 2.36 1.67 19.85
CA ASN A 73 1.03 2.04 20.36
C ASN A 73 -0.06 2.11 19.28
N VAL A 74 0.18 1.53 18.11
CA VAL A 74 -0.72 1.66 16.94
C VAL A 74 -2.00 0.83 17.12
N GLU A 75 -1.92 -0.33 17.78
CA GLU A 75 -3.03 -1.29 17.91
C GLU A 75 -4.23 -0.78 18.73
N GLY A 76 -4.04 0.24 19.54
CA GLY A 76 -5.12 0.77 20.41
C GLY A 76 -5.88 1.97 19.83
N ILE A 77 -5.46 2.52 18.69
CA ILE A 77 -5.92 3.84 18.22
C ILE A 77 -6.55 3.78 16.83
N LEU A 78 -6.15 2.82 15.99
CA LEU A 78 -6.55 2.74 14.59
C LEU A 78 -7.00 1.32 14.24
N ILE A 79 -7.88 1.20 13.25
CA ILE A 79 -8.12 -0.09 12.61
C ILE A 79 -6.82 -0.50 11.90
N VAL A 80 -6.25 -1.57 12.39
CA VAL A 80 -5.09 -2.23 11.80
C VAL A 80 -5.56 -3.62 11.37
N PRO A 81 -5.32 -4.05 10.12
CA PRO A 81 -5.60 -5.42 9.72
C PRO A 81 -4.95 -6.42 10.70
N ALA A 82 -5.57 -7.57 10.91
CA ALA A 82 -4.95 -8.65 11.67
C ALA A 82 -3.60 -9.01 11.04
N ILE A 83 -2.61 -9.38 11.84
CA ILE A 83 -1.23 -9.63 11.37
C ILE A 83 -1.21 -10.66 10.22
N GLU A 84 -2.10 -11.66 10.28
CA GLU A 84 -2.25 -12.73 9.29
C GLU A 84 -2.85 -12.23 7.97
N GLU A 85 -3.55 -11.11 7.99
CA GLU A 85 -4.22 -10.49 6.85
C GLU A 85 -3.41 -9.33 6.25
N MET A 86 -2.34 -8.90 6.93
CA MET A 86 -1.48 -7.81 6.47
C MET A 86 -0.74 -8.19 5.20
N THR A 87 -0.66 -7.23 4.29
CA THR A 87 0.14 -7.32 3.08
C THR A 87 1.32 -6.35 3.14
N PHE A 88 2.41 -6.70 2.46
CA PHE A 88 3.68 -5.97 2.57
C PHE A 88 4.22 -5.62 1.21
N ASP A 89 4.66 -4.37 1.03
CA ASP A 89 5.29 -3.90 -0.21
C ASP A 89 6.82 -3.91 -0.15
N LEU A 90 7.41 -3.89 1.04
CA LEU A 90 8.85 -3.99 1.24
C LEU A 90 9.19 -4.95 2.38
N LYS A 91 10.38 -5.55 2.27
CA LYS A 91 11.01 -6.34 3.34
C LYS A 91 12.49 -6.00 3.45
N PHE A 92 12.96 -5.80 4.70
CA PHE A 92 14.39 -5.73 5.03
C PHE A 92 14.73 -6.89 5.96
N THR A 93 15.87 -7.54 5.72
CA THR A 93 16.34 -8.66 6.55
C THR A 93 17.73 -8.33 7.06
N TYR A 94 17.85 -8.22 8.36
CA TYR A 94 19.10 -8.09 9.09
C TYR A 94 19.42 -9.44 9.76
N SER A 95 20.56 -9.55 10.45
CA SER A 95 20.97 -10.81 11.09
C SER A 95 19.99 -11.28 12.18
N ASN A 96 19.47 -10.36 12.98
CA ASN A 96 18.57 -10.66 14.12
C ASN A 96 17.25 -9.89 14.06
N LEU A 97 16.99 -9.15 12.97
CA LEU A 97 15.77 -8.36 12.82
C LEU A 97 15.14 -8.59 11.43
N GLU A 98 13.91 -9.01 11.39
CA GLU A 98 13.06 -8.96 10.19
C GLU A 98 12.14 -7.75 10.24
N VAL A 99 12.16 -6.95 9.18
CA VAL A 99 11.34 -5.75 9.05
C VAL A 99 10.48 -5.88 7.80
N TYR A 100 9.18 -5.78 7.98
CA TYR A 100 8.21 -5.68 6.90
C TYR A 100 7.67 -4.26 6.86
N VAL A 101 7.33 -3.76 5.68
CA VAL A 101 6.67 -2.46 5.52
C VAL A 101 5.27 -2.71 4.99
N LEU A 102 4.28 -2.18 5.70
CA LEU A 102 2.87 -2.36 5.37
C LEU A 102 2.58 -1.86 3.95
N SER A 103 1.70 -2.56 3.24
CA SER A 103 1.32 -2.22 1.87
C SER A 103 0.55 -0.90 1.78
N TRP A 104 0.48 -0.33 0.57
CA TRP A 104 -0.32 0.86 0.30
C TRP A 104 -1.80 0.66 0.62
N GLU A 105 -2.35 -0.52 0.34
CA GLU A 105 -3.73 -0.88 0.62
C GLU A 105 -4.03 -0.87 2.12
N ASP A 106 -3.16 -1.46 2.93
CA ASP A 106 -3.34 -1.53 4.38
C ASP A 106 -3.10 -0.17 5.04
N LEU A 107 -2.12 0.60 4.56
CA LEU A 107 -1.95 1.99 4.96
C LEU A 107 -3.17 2.86 4.63
N ALA A 108 -3.81 2.61 3.47
CA ALA A 108 -5.04 3.30 3.11
C ALA A 108 -6.18 2.97 4.09
N ILE A 109 -6.35 1.68 4.45
CA ILE A 109 -7.36 1.24 5.42
C ILE A 109 -7.17 1.98 6.75
N MET A 110 -5.96 1.91 7.32
CA MET A 110 -5.65 2.57 8.60
C MET A 110 -5.98 4.07 8.58
N LYS A 111 -5.65 4.76 7.49
CA LYS A 111 -5.82 6.22 7.40
C LYS A 111 -7.23 6.64 7.00
N LEU A 112 -7.99 5.78 6.33
CA LEU A 112 -9.39 6.05 6.05
C LEU A 112 -10.26 5.93 7.31
N TYR A 113 -9.93 5.03 8.23
CA TYR A 113 -10.58 4.93 9.55
C TYR A 113 -10.00 5.87 10.61
N SER A 114 -9.42 6.98 10.19
CA SER A 114 -8.90 8.05 11.04
C SER A 114 -9.63 9.36 10.76
N THR A 115 -9.74 10.21 11.80
CA THR A 115 -10.26 11.58 11.67
C THR A 115 -9.14 12.63 11.53
N ARG A 116 -7.87 12.21 11.55
CA ARG A 116 -6.74 13.14 11.56
C ARG A 116 -6.51 13.76 10.18
N GLN A 117 -6.43 15.08 10.12
CA GLN A 117 -6.16 15.82 8.87
C GLN A 117 -4.85 15.41 8.20
N LYS A 118 -3.80 15.05 8.97
CA LYS A 118 -2.54 14.58 8.41
C LYS A 118 -2.70 13.27 7.64
N ASP A 119 -3.60 12.39 8.09
CA ASP A 119 -3.87 11.12 7.42
C ASP A 119 -4.63 11.33 6.10
N LEU A 120 -5.55 12.29 6.06
CA LEU A 120 -6.21 12.72 4.82
C LEU A 120 -5.18 13.27 3.82
N THR A 121 -4.22 14.05 4.29
CA THR A 121 -3.13 14.57 3.45
C THR A 121 -2.24 13.45 2.91
N ASP A 122 -1.88 12.48 3.75
CA ASP A 122 -1.08 11.32 3.34
C ASP A 122 -1.84 10.47 2.30
N LEU A 123 -3.15 10.27 2.47
CA LEU A 123 -4.02 9.59 1.49
C LEU A 123 -3.98 10.29 0.12
N GLN A 124 -4.18 11.60 0.10
CA GLN A 124 -4.24 12.39 -1.13
C GLN A 124 -2.89 12.44 -1.86
N LYS A 125 -1.81 12.63 -1.10
CA LYS A 125 -0.51 12.95 -1.68
C LYS A 125 0.31 11.71 -2.06
N TYR A 126 0.23 10.67 -1.23
CA TYR A 126 1.14 9.53 -1.36
C TYR A 126 0.44 8.21 -1.59
N ILE A 127 -0.65 7.91 -0.85
CA ILE A 127 -1.16 6.55 -0.75
C ILE A 127 -2.05 6.20 -1.94
N LEU A 128 -3.13 6.96 -2.15
CA LEU A 128 -4.14 6.57 -3.14
C LEU A 128 -3.61 6.55 -4.58
N SER A 129 -2.58 7.35 -4.90
CA SER A 129 -1.93 7.31 -6.20
C SER A 129 -1.14 6.02 -6.47
N ASN A 130 -0.82 5.25 -5.44
CA ASN A 130 -0.10 3.99 -5.51
C ASN A 130 -1.02 2.76 -5.40
N ILE A 131 -2.31 2.96 -5.09
CA ILE A 131 -3.28 1.86 -5.07
C ILE A 131 -3.54 1.36 -6.48
N ARG A 132 -3.31 0.07 -6.71
CA ARG A 132 -3.50 -0.57 -8.02
C ARG A 132 -4.92 -1.09 -8.21
N LEU A 133 -5.57 -1.56 -7.14
CA LEU A 133 -6.83 -2.30 -7.20
C LEU A 133 -7.88 -1.68 -6.27
N PHE A 134 -8.41 -0.51 -6.64
CA PHE A 134 -9.41 0.21 -5.84
C PHE A 134 -10.64 -0.61 -5.45
N HIS A 135 -11.07 -1.54 -6.30
CA HIS A 135 -12.20 -2.41 -5.98
C HIS A 135 -11.86 -3.40 -4.85
N GLN A 136 -10.61 -3.84 -4.73
CA GLN A 136 -10.16 -4.66 -3.61
C GLN A 136 -10.05 -3.83 -2.34
N LEU A 137 -9.47 -2.62 -2.43
CA LEU A 137 -9.45 -1.70 -1.31
C LEU A 137 -10.87 -1.40 -0.81
N LYS A 138 -11.82 -1.08 -1.69
CA LYS A 138 -13.21 -0.80 -1.30
C LYS A 138 -13.87 -2.02 -0.63
N ARG A 139 -13.59 -3.24 -1.11
CA ARG A 139 -14.10 -4.48 -0.49
C ARG A 139 -13.49 -4.70 0.90
N ARG A 140 -12.19 -4.48 1.06
CA ARG A 140 -11.51 -4.59 2.36
C ARG A 140 -11.97 -3.50 3.34
N LEU A 141 -12.13 -2.27 2.89
CA LEU A 141 -12.72 -1.20 3.70
C LEU A 141 -14.09 -1.64 4.25
N LYS A 142 -14.97 -2.16 3.37
CA LYS A 142 -16.28 -2.63 3.80
C LYS A 142 -16.23 -3.80 4.77
N TYR A 143 -15.21 -4.66 4.67
CA TYR A 143 -15.00 -5.74 5.62
C TYR A 143 -14.69 -5.22 7.03
N TYR A 144 -13.87 -4.16 7.15
CA TYR A 144 -13.50 -3.58 8.44
C TYR A 144 -14.53 -2.60 9.03
N GLU A 145 -15.65 -2.33 8.34
CA GLU A 145 -16.73 -1.50 8.90
C GLU A 145 -17.28 -2.07 10.22
N CYS A 146 -17.35 -3.39 10.34
CA CYS A 146 -17.85 -4.05 11.55
C CYS A 146 -16.87 -3.99 12.73
N ASP A 147 -15.58 -3.78 12.49
CA ASP A 147 -14.55 -3.69 13.53
C ASP A 147 -14.32 -2.25 13.99
N TYR A 148 -14.91 -1.26 13.29
CA TYR A 148 -14.78 0.13 13.66
C TYR A 148 -15.69 0.48 14.84
N VAL A 149 -15.08 0.85 15.95
CA VAL A 149 -15.78 1.18 17.21
C VAL A 149 -16.37 2.59 17.21
N GLY A 150 -15.93 3.45 16.28
CA GLY A 150 -16.39 4.84 16.16
C GLY A 150 -17.71 4.96 15.40
N ASN A 151 -18.11 6.21 15.13
CA ASN A 151 -19.28 6.51 14.31
C ASN A 151 -18.89 6.58 12.83
N LEU A 152 -19.42 5.69 12.00
CA LEU A 152 -19.19 5.70 10.54
C LEU A 152 -19.79 6.93 9.84
N ASP A 153 -20.82 7.56 10.44
CA ASP A 153 -21.44 8.77 9.93
C ASP A 153 -20.72 10.05 10.39
N ASP A 154 -19.59 9.93 11.12
CA ASP A 154 -18.78 11.08 11.54
C ASP A 154 -18.27 11.82 10.29
N PRO A 155 -18.67 13.10 10.08
CA PRO A 155 -18.25 13.87 8.91
C PRO A 155 -16.73 14.07 8.82
N ASP A 156 -16.01 14.01 9.94
CA ASP A 156 -14.56 14.16 10.00
C ASP A 156 -13.83 12.85 9.70
N LEU A 157 -14.53 11.71 9.67
CA LEU A 157 -13.93 10.43 9.35
C LEU A 157 -13.49 10.41 7.88
N ASN A 158 -12.20 10.16 7.64
CA ASN A 158 -11.62 10.14 6.29
C ASN A 158 -12.28 9.12 5.36
N TYR A 159 -12.86 8.05 5.92
CA TYR A 159 -13.66 7.05 5.23
C TYR A 159 -14.78 7.69 4.37
N ASN A 160 -15.48 8.68 4.92
CA ASN A 160 -16.58 9.38 4.22
C ASN A 160 -16.09 10.26 3.05
N SER A 161 -14.78 10.50 2.96
CA SER A 161 -14.16 11.20 1.84
C SER A 161 -13.66 10.28 0.72
N TYR A 162 -13.71 8.95 0.90
CA TYR A 162 -13.11 7.97 -0.01
C TYR A 162 -13.55 8.13 -1.47
N ASP A 163 -14.85 8.15 -1.72
CA ASP A 163 -15.36 8.23 -3.10
C ASP A 163 -14.97 9.57 -3.76
N ARG A 164 -14.96 10.67 -3.01
CA ARG A 164 -14.50 12.00 -3.49
C ARG A 164 -13.01 11.99 -3.81
N LEU A 165 -12.19 11.38 -2.96
CA LEU A 165 -10.75 11.26 -3.16
C LEU A 165 -10.42 10.44 -4.41
N VAL A 166 -11.08 9.29 -4.57
CA VAL A 166 -10.94 8.43 -5.74
C VAL A 166 -11.40 9.14 -7.01
N GLN A 167 -12.51 9.89 -6.96
CA GLN A 167 -12.99 10.69 -8.09
C GLN A 167 -12.01 11.79 -8.49
N GLY A 168 -11.41 12.47 -7.51
CA GLY A 168 -10.37 13.47 -7.76
C GLY A 168 -9.14 12.91 -8.47
N LEU A 169 -8.73 11.69 -8.10
CA LEU A 169 -7.63 11.00 -8.79
C LEU A 169 -8.00 10.55 -10.21
N LYS A 170 -9.25 10.14 -10.46
CA LYS A 170 -9.75 9.82 -11.82
C LYS A 170 -9.60 10.99 -12.77
N SER A 171 -9.96 12.18 -12.31
CA SER A 171 -9.82 13.41 -13.11
C SER A 171 -8.36 13.80 -13.38
N SER A 172 -7.41 13.34 -12.58
CA SER A 172 -5.96 13.62 -12.73
C SER A 172 -5.18 12.60 -13.57
N HIS A 173 -5.84 11.71 -14.29
CA HIS A 173 -5.27 10.61 -15.12
C HIS A 173 -4.56 9.48 -14.34
N LYS A 174 -4.27 9.62 -13.06
CA LYS A 174 -3.54 8.60 -12.30
C LYS A 174 -4.33 7.30 -12.10
N ILE A 175 -5.64 7.38 -11.92
CA ILE A 175 -6.51 6.18 -11.77
C ILE A 175 -6.89 5.56 -13.11
N VAL A 176 -6.90 6.31 -14.18
CA VAL A 176 -7.25 5.76 -15.51
C VAL A 176 -6.35 4.57 -15.84
N VAL A 177 -5.07 4.63 -15.45
CA VAL A 177 -4.13 3.50 -15.61
C VAL A 177 -4.51 2.32 -14.73
N CYS A 178 -4.89 2.55 -13.45
CA CYS A 178 -5.28 1.47 -12.53
C CYS A 178 -6.62 0.82 -12.93
N GLU A 179 -7.62 1.59 -13.34
CA GLU A 179 -8.89 1.04 -13.84
C GLU A 179 -8.71 0.31 -15.17
N LYS A 180 -7.87 0.81 -16.06
CA LYS A 180 -7.49 0.13 -17.30
C LYS A 180 -6.76 -1.18 -16.99
N GLY A 181 -5.87 -1.19 -15.99
CA GLY A 181 -5.20 -2.41 -15.51
C GLY A 181 -6.18 -3.45 -15.00
N ILE A 182 -7.19 -3.03 -14.21
CA ILE A 182 -8.26 -3.93 -13.74
C ILE A 182 -9.12 -4.44 -14.90
N ALA A 183 -9.48 -3.57 -15.82
CA ALA A 183 -10.23 -3.95 -17.02
C ALA A 183 -9.43 -4.92 -17.88
N LEU A 184 -8.12 -4.70 -18.03
CA LEU A 184 -7.18 -5.58 -18.70
C LEU A 184 -7.12 -6.94 -18.00
N GLU A 185 -6.95 -7.00 -16.70
CA GLU A 185 -6.91 -8.24 -15.93
C GLU A 185 -8.21 -9.05 -16.08
N LYS A 186 -9.37 -8.39 -15.99
CA LYS A 186 -10.67 -9.03 -16.22
C LYS A 186 -10.81 -9.54 -17.65
N ALA A 187 -10.38 -8.74 -18.62
CA ALA A 187 -10.42 -9.11 -20.04
C ALA A 187 -9.51 -10.31 -20.32
N LEU A 188 -8.30 -10.33 -19.77
CA LEU A 188 -7.35 -11.44 -19.93
C LEU A 188 -7.85 -12.71 -19.24
N LYS A 189 -8.45 -12.61 -18.04
CA LYS A 189 -9.10 -13.75 -17.36
C LYS A 189 -10.29 -14.28 -18.18
N SER A 190 -11.12 -13.42 -18.71
CA SER A 190 -12.26 -13.81 -19.57
C SER A 190 -11.79 -14.45 -20.87
N ALA A 191 -10.76 -13.91 -21.51
CA ALA A 191 -10.17 -14.48 -22.72
C ALA A 191 -9.57 -15.87 -22.48
N ARG A 192 -8.94 -16.10 -21.32
CA ARG A 192 -8.44 -17.41 -20.90
C ARG A 192 -9.56 -18.44 -20.74
N MET A 193 -10.71 -18.04 -20.16
CA MET A 193 -11.88 -18.92 -19.99
C MET A 193 -12.51 -19.35 -21.31
N PHE A 194 -12.49 -18.50 -22.34
CA PHE A 194 -13.20 -18.75 -23.61
C PHE A 194 -12.33 -19.35 -24.71
N SER A 195 -11.07 -19.71 -24.46
CA SER A 195 -10.14 -20.31 -25.45
C SER A 195 -10.04 -19.57 -26.80
N LYS A 196 -10.64 -18.39 -26.95
CA LYS A 196 -10.67 -17.56 -28.16
C LYS A 196 -9.32 -16.92 -28.51
N PHE A 197 -8.31 -17.03 -27.67
CA PHE A 197 -6.93 -16.63 -28.00
C PHE A 197 -6.33 -17.38 -29.20
N LYS A 198 -6.91 -18.52 -29.58
CA LYS A 198 -6.46 -19.28 -30.78
C LYS A 198 -6.61 -18.52 -32.10
N ALA A 199 -7.43 -17.48 -32.14
CA ALA A 199 -7.69 -16.72 -33.37
C ALA A 199 -6.83 -15.45 -33.51
N TYR A 200 -6.01 -15.09 -32.51
CA TYR A 200 -5.16 -13.91 -32.56
C TYR A 200 -3.71 -14.25 -32.92
N PRO A 201 -3.03 -13.40 -33.73
CA PRO A 201 -1.66 -13.65 -34.16
C PRO A 201 -0.60 -13.73 -33.06
N HIS A 202 -0.97 -13.37 -31.80
CA HIS A 202 -0.10 -13.40 -30.66
C HIS A 202 -0.19 -14.72 -29.88
N LYS A 203 0.08 -15.82 -30.53
CA LYS A 203 0.01 -17.19 -29.97
C LYS A 203 0.91 -17.46 -28.74
N HIS A 204 1.77 -16.54 -28.39
CA HIS A 204 2.79 -16.69 -27.33
C HIS A 204 2.75 -15.59 -26.27
N LEU A 205 1.65 -14.85 -26.14
CA LEU A 205 1.51 -13.88 -25.06
C LEU A 205 1.37 -14.64 -23.73
N ASP A 206 2.42 -14.59 -22.95
CA ASP A 206 2.41 -15.06 -21.57
C ASP A 206 1.51 -14.14 -20.74
N LEU A 207 0.43 -14.70 -20.21
CA LEU A 207 -0.57 -13.96 -19.45
C LEU A 207 0.02 -13.36 -18.17
N GLU A 208 0.94 -14.08 -17.52
CA GLU A 208 1.60 -13.61 -16.30
C GLU A 208 2.54 -12.45 -16.60
N LEU A 209 3.28 -12.54 -17.70
CA LEU A 209 4.13 -11.45 -18.17
C LEU A 209 3.31 -10.21 -18.54
N LEU A 210 2.17 -10.38 -19.20
CA LEU A 210 1.25 -9.29 -19.53
C LEU A 210 0.65 -8.62 -18.28
N LEU A 211 0.30 -9.39 -17.27
CA LEU A 211 -0.20 -8.84 -15.99
C LEU A 211 0.89 -8.11 -15.20
N ALA A 212 2.14 -8.51 -15.37
CA ALA A 212 3.30 -7.86 -14.76
C ALA A 212 3.83 -6.67 -15.57
N THR A 213 3.42 -6.53 -16.83
CA THR A 213 3.92 -5.47 -17.74
C THR A 213 3.06 -4.21 -17.61
N PRO A 214 3.66 -3.00 -17.54
CA PRO A 214 2.92 -1.74 -17.57
C PRO A 214 1.98 -1.68 -18.78
N ILE A 215 0.74 -1.20 -18.57
CA ILE A 215 -0.31 -1.22 -19.59
C ILE A 215 0.09 -0.44 -20.86
N GLU A 216 0.88 0.61 -20.71
CA GLU A 216 1.39 1.42 -21.82
C GLU A 216 2.22 0.58 -22.79
N GLN A 217 3.02 -0.35 -22.26
CA GLN A 217 3.82 -1.26 -23.07
C GLN A 217 2.95 -2.33 -23.73
N CYS A 218 1.94 -2.83 -23.00
CA CYS A 218 0.97 -3.79 -23.57
C CYS A 218 0.18 -3.18 -24.74
N LEU A 219 -0.16 -1.90 -24.67
CA LEU A 219 -0.93 -1.19 -25.71
C LEU A 219 -0.13 -0.94 -26.99
N GLN A 220 1.20 -1.06 -26.95
CA GLN A 220 2.07 -0.94 -28.14
C GLN A 220 2.08 -2.21 -28.98
N VAL A 221 1.56 -3.33 -28.47
CA VAL A 221 1.45 -4.58 -29.23
C VAL A 221 0.35 -4.44 -30.27
N PHE A 222 0.71 -4.65 -31.55
CA PHE A 222 -0.20 -4.49 -32.69
C PHE A 222 -1.50 -5.29 -32.52
N GLY A 223 -2.65 -4.64 -32.68
CA GLY A 223 -3.98 -5.23 -32.56
C GLY A 223 -4.44 -5.53 -31.13
N PHE A 224 -3.59 -5.32 -30.13
CA PHE A 224 -3.96 -5.61 -28.74
C PHE A 224 -4.81 -4.49 -28.14
N LYS A 225 -4.55 -3.25 -28.51
CA LYS A 225 -5.33 -2.07 -28.13
C LYS A 225 -6.79 -2.20 -28.57
N GLU A 226 -6.99 -2.50 -29.87
CA GLU A 226 -8.33 -2.66 -30.47
C GLU A 226 -9.09 -3.84 -29.85
N TYR A 227 -8.39 -4.92 -29.56
CA TYR A 227 -8.95 -6.06 -28.87
C TYR A 227 -9.43 -5.69 -27.46
N LEU A 228 -8.60 -5.03 -26.67
CA LEU A 228 -8.96 -4.58 -25.32
C LEU A 228 -10.12 -3.61 -25.35
N GLN A 229 -10.11 -2.64 -26.26
CA GLN A 229 -11.19 -1.68 -26.44
C GLN A 229 -12.53 -2.38 -26.73
N LYS A 230 -12.50 -3.39 -27.58
CA LYS A 230 -13.68 -4.17 -27.95
C LYS A 230 -14.29 -4.95 -26.77
N ILE A 231 -13.46 -5.55 -25.91
CA ILE A 231 -13.95 -6.41 -24.81
C ILE A 231 -14.18 -5.67 -23.49
N THR A 232 -13.55 -4.51 -23.30
CA THR A 232 -13.69 -3.70 -22.09
C THR A 232 -14.60 -2.50 -22.26
N GLY A 233 -14.83 -2.04 -23.50
CA GLY A 233 -15.54 -0.80 -23.80
C GLY A 233 -14.74 0.47 -23.49
N TYR A 234 -13.47 0.36 -23.04
CA TYR A 234 -12.61 1.51 -22.74
C TYR A 234 -11.84 1.98 -23.95
N ASP A 235 -11.76 3.29 -24.17
CA ASP A 235 -10.90 3.90 -25.17
C ASP A 235 -9.49 4.09 -24.59
N PHE A 236 -8.58 3.21 -24.98
CA PHE A 236 -7.17 3.26 -24.58
C PHE A 236 -6.41 4.25 -25.47
N ARG A 237 -6.45 5.52 -25.15
CA ARG A 237 -5.61 6.55 -25.80
C ARG A 237 -4.21 6.52 -25.16
N ILE A 238 -3.19 6.40 -26.00
CA ILE A 238 -1.79 6.54 -25.63
C ILE A 238 -1.42 8.01 -25.69
#